data_de88dde28290203902aea2428f800fea
#
_entry.id   de88dde28290203902aea2428f800fea
#
_cell.length_a   1.000
_cell.length_b   1.000
_cell.length_c   1.000
_cell.angle_alpha   90.00
_cell.angle_beta   90.00
_cell.angle_gamma   90.00
#
_symmetry.space_group_name_H-M   'P 1'
#
loop_
_entity.id
_entity.type
_entity.pdbx_description
1 polymer ?
#
loop_
_entity_poly.entity_id
_entity_poly.type
_entity_poly.pdbx_seq_one_letter_code
_entity_poly.pdbx_strand_id
1 'polypeptide(L)'
;MPQLYNKSMAFLKANLHNVQEEGASFNTLGKLEIAEEVLEEVIQNALVHRDLLRPAPIRLFVFDNRVEVINPGALAGGLTEEDIRNGKTYQRNPYMATFATNALYYKGIGSGIVRILAEYPEIQLENDASAKEFKVIIKRIIQKREVATQKRKTATQKGQFEDIDTTQKKEIATQKNLDTTQKKVLEYFKDNPKATRVDAANALGNITEDGVKFIIAKLQKKGLLKRVGGRKYGEWLVFI
;
A
#
# COMPACT_ATOMS: atom_id res chain seq x y z
N MET A 1 24.03 -19.83 2.28
CA MET A 1 23.30 -18.61 1.92
C MET A 1 22.12 -18.91 1.02
N PRO A 2 22.21 -19.59 -0.16
CA PRO A 2 21.06 -19.85 -1.03
C PRO A 2 19.87 -20.54 -0.36
N GLN A 3 20.10 -21.53 0.49
CA GLN A 3 19.02 -22.19 1.22
C GLN A 3 18.25 -21.24 2.17
N LEU A 4 18.95 -20.31 2.84
CA LEU A 4 18.30 -19.32 3.70
C LEU A 4 17.50 -18.33 2.87
N TYR A 5 18.05 -17.86 1.76
CA TYR A 5 17.35 -17.01 0.80
C TYR A 5 16.06 -17.68 0.30
N ASN A 6 16.16 -18.89 -0.23
CA ASN A 6 15.00 -19.63 -0.75
C ASN A 6 13.93 -19.88 0.33
N LYS A 7 14.32 -20.23 1.57
CA LYS A 7 13.39 -20.42 2.67
C LYS A 7 12.71 -19.10 3.07
N SER A 8 13.46 -17.99 3.11
CA SER A 8 12.89 -16.67 3.41
C SER A 8 11.90 -16.21 2.34
N MET A 9 12.25 -16.39 1.06
CA MET A 9 11.34 -16.07 -0.04
C MET A 9 10.09 -16.95 -0.05
N ALA A 10 10.24 -18.25 0.19
CA ALA A 10 9.09 -19.16 0.32
C ALA A 10 8.18 -18.78 1.48
N PHE A 11 8.73 -18.40 2.64
CA PHE A 11 7.97 -17.93 3.78
C PHE A 11 7.18 -16.65 3.45
N LEU A 12 7.83 -15.66 2.81
CA LEU A 12 7.17 -14.42 2.41
C LEU A 12 6.04 -14.67 1.41
N LYS A 13 6.31 -15.45 0.35
CA LYS A 13 5.30 -15.79 -0.67
C LYS A 13 4.11 -16.56 -0.09
N ALA A 14 4.31 -17.40 0.91
CA ALA A 14 3.25 -18.16 1.57
C ALA A 14 2.37 -17.29 2.49
N ASN A 15 2.88 -16.17 3.00
CA ASN A 15 2.19 -15.30 3.96
C ASN A 15 1.73 -13.95 3.39
N LEU A 16 2.06 -13.65 2.14
CA LEU A 16 1.60 -12.48 1.40
C LEU A 16 0.44 -12.86 0.48
N HIS A 17 -0.43 -11.88 0.19
CA HIS A 17 -1.57 -12.11 -0.68
C HIS A 17 -1.19 -11.91 -2.16
N ASN A 18 -1.83 -12.70 -3.03
CA ASN A 18 -1.86 -12.41 -4.45
C ASN A 18 -3.04 -11.47 -4.74
N VAL A 19 -2.75 -10.35 -5.38
CA VAL A 19 -3.70 -9.31 -5.72
C VAL A 19 -3.93 -9.35 -7.23
N GLN A 20 -5.18 -9.38 -7.64
CA GLN A 20 -5.54 -9.25 -9.05
C GLN A 20 -5.63 -7.77 -9.42
N GLU A 21 -5.10 -7.39 -10.57
CA GLU A 21 -5.26 -6.05 -11.12
C GLU A 21 -6.73 -5.78 -11.47
N GLU A 22 -7.19 -4.53 -11.30
CA GLU A 22 -8.55 -4.14 -11.71
C GLU A 22 -8.74 -4.42 -13.21
N GLY A 23 -9.76 -5.22 -13.54
CA GLY A 23 -10.04 -5.62 -14.93
C GLY A 23 -9.34 -6.88 -15.41
N ALA A 24 -8.54 -7.53 -14.55
CA ALA A 24 -7.95 -8.83 -14.89
C ALA A 24 -9.05 -9.91 -15.06
N SER A 25 -8.86 -10.81 -16.03
CA SER A 25 -9.75 -11.96 -16.21
C SER A 25 -9.73 -12.85 -14.97
N PHE A 26 -10.84 -13.53 -14.68
CA PHE A 26 -10.97 -14.49 -13.58
C PHE A 26 -9.85 -15.55 -13.57
N ASN A 27 -9.30 -15.89 -14.73
CA ASN A 27 -8.22 -16.86 -14.89
C ASN A 27 -6.81 -16.25 -14.84
N THR A 28 -6.65 -14.94 -14.54
CA THR A 28 -5.35 -14.31 -14.46
C THR A 28 -4.73 -14.60 -13.10
N LEU A 29 -3.50 -15.12 -13.08
CA LEU A 29 -2.72 -15.26 -11.86
C LEU A 29 -2.48 -13.88 -11.26
N GLY A 30 -2.88 -13.68 -10.00
CA GLY A 30 -2.62 -12.43 -9.29
C GLY A 30 -1.12 -12.20 -9.10
N LYS A 31 -0.73 -10.92 -9.00
CA LYS A 31 0.62 -10.52 -8.58
C LYS A 31 0.71 -10.47 -7.06
N LEU A 32 1.88 -10.76 -6.54
CA LEU A 32 2.13 -10.61 -5.11
C LEU A 32 1.92 -9.15 -4.69
N GLU A 33 1.27 -8.90 -3.55
CA GLU A 33 0.97 -7.55 -3.05
C GLU A 33 2.21 -6.68 -2.81
N ILE A 34 3.36 -7.29 -2.59
CA ILE A 34 4.69 -6.66 -2.62
C ILE A 34 5.46 -7.33 -3.74
N ALA A 35 6.01 -6.54 -4.66
CA ALA A 35 6.76 -7.08 -5.79
C ALA A 35 7.90 -8.00 -5.32
N GLU A 36 8.09 -9.08 -6.04
CA GLU A 36 9.08 -10.10 -5.69
C GLU A 36 10.49 -9.52 -5.65
N GLU A 37 10.80 -8.62 -6.58
CA GLU A 37 12.09 -7.94 -6.71
C GLU A 37 12.43 -7.09 -5.46
N VAL A 38 11.41 -6.52 -4.81
CA VAL A 38 11.58 -5.77 -3.56
C VAL A 38 11.95 -6.71 -2.42
N LEU A 39 11.25 -7.83 -2.31
CA LEU A 39 11.51 -8.83 -1.28
C LEU A 39 12.89 -9.47 -1.47
N GLU A 40 13.26 -9.79 -2.70
CA GLU A 40 14.58 -10.32 -3.06
C GLU A 40 15.70 -9.38 -2.64
N GLU A 41 15.61 -8.10 -3.01
CA GLU A 41 16.61 -7.10 -2.67
C GLU A 41 16.78 -6.96 -1.15
N VAL A 42 15.66 -6.88 -0.41
CA VAL A 42 15.71 -6.74 1.05
C VAL A 42 16.30 -7.97 1.73
N ILE A 43 15.94 -9.19 1.30
CA ILE A 43 16.48 -10.44 1.86
C ILE A 43 17.95 -10.62 1.49
N GLN A 44 18.33 -10.34 0.26
CA GLN A 44 19.75 -10.41 -0.16
C GLN A 44 20.61 -9.44 0.64
N ASN A 45 20.18 -8.19 0.81
CA ASN A 45 20.89 -7.21 1.62
C ASN A 45 20.98 -7.65 3.09
N ALA A 46 19.92 -8.18 3.68
CA ALA A 46 19.96 -8.69 5.03
C ALA A 46 20.98 -9.82 5.21
N LEU A 47 21.04 -10.76 4.26
CA LEU A 47 21.99 -11.88 4.30
C LEU A 47 23.45 -11.43 4.11
N VAL A 48 23.69 -10.48 3.20
CA VAL A 48 25.05 -10.00 2.86
C VAL A 48 25.59 -9.08 3.93
N HIS A 49 24.77 -8.17 4.46
CA HIS A 49 25.22 -7.12 5.38
C HIS A 49 25.02 -7.45 6.86
N ARG A 50 24.58 -8.67 7.19
CA ARG A 50 24.48 -9.14 8.58
C ARG A 50 25.80 -8.95 9.32
N ASP A 51 25.72 -8.52 10.57
CA ASP A 51 26.86 -8.56 11.48
C ASP A 51 27.10 -10.01 11.94
N LEU A 52 28.13 -10.63 11.39
CA LEU A 52 28.47 -12.05 11.69
C LEU A 52 29.10 -12.22 13.08
N LEU A 53 29.57 -11.13 13.70
CA LEU A 53 30.14 -11.15 15.06
C LEU A 53 29.03 -11.15 16.13
N ARG A 54 27.78 -10.86 15.74
CA ARG A 54 26.64 -10.89 16.64
C ARG A 54 25.91 -12.23 16.56
N PRO A 55 25.77 -12.95 17.68
CA PRO A 55 25.06 -14.23 17.74
C PRO A 55 23.53 -14.00 17.79
N ALA A 56 22.99 -13.24 16.85
CA ALA A 56 21.56 -12.96 16.73
C ALA A 56 21.07 -13.34 15.33
N PRO A 57 19.85 -13.89 15.17
CA PRO A 57 19.30 -14.22 13.87
C PRO A 57 18.81 -12.97 13.13
N ILE A 58 18.74 -13.04 11.79
CA ILE A 58 17.87 -12.17 11.02
C ILE A 58 16.44 -12.54 11.38
N ARG A 59 15.61 -11.54 11.70
CA ARG A 59 14.20 -11.73 12.05
C ARG A 59 13.32 -11.22 10.93
N LEU A 60 12.36 -12.06 10.54
CA LEU A 60 11.43 -11.79 9.47
C LEU A 60 10.01 -11.90 10.02
N PHE A 61 9.26 -10.80 10.01
CA PHE A 61 7.89 -10.73 10.49
C PHE A 61 6.95 -10.31 9.37
N VAL A 62 5.82 -10.98 9.28
CA VAL A 62 4.72 -10.60 8.39
C VAL A 62 3.51 -10.28 9.27
N PHE A 63 3.19 -8.98 9.36
CA PHE A 63 2.00 -8.48 10.05
C PHE A 63 0.88 -8.24 9.04
N ASP A 64 -0.33 -7.99 9.51
CA ASP A 64 -1.46 -7.71 8.62
C ASP A 64 -1.23 -6.47 7.73
N ASN A 65 -0.50 -5.46 8.23
CA ASN A 65 -0.31 -4.17 7.57
C ASN A 65 1.12 -3.89 7.10
N ARG A 66 2.09 -4.76 7.39
CA ARG A 66 3.50 -4.57 7.01
C ARG A 66 4.32 -5.84 7.08
N VAL A 67 5.45 -5.82 6.42
CA VAL A 67 6.55 -6.78 6.59
C VAL A 67 7.71 -6.07 7.26
N GLU A 68 8.35 -6.72 8.22
CA GLU A 68 9.57 -6.22 8.85
C GLU A 68 10.71 -7.23 8.68
N VAL A 69 11.86 -6.73 8.24
CA VAL A 69 13.11 -7.48 8.18
C VAL A 69 14.11 -6.79 9.10
N ILE A 70 14.48 -7.47 10.19
CA ILE A 70 15.39 -6.94 11.20
C ILE A 70 16.71 -7.69 11.12
N ASN A 71 17.75 -6.93 10.82
CA ASN A 71 19.09 -7.44 10.62
C ASN A 71 19.98 -7.13 11.82
N PRO A 72 20.70 -8.11 12.39
CA PRO A 72 21.70 -7.84 13.42
C PRO A 72 22.84 -6.98 12.87
N GLY A 73 23.16 -5.91 13.60
CA GLY A 73 24.14 -4.91 13.24
C GLY A 73 23.52 -3.63 12.67
N ALA A 74 23.82 -2.50 13.30
CA ALA A 74 23.53 -1.19 12.72
C ALA A 74 24.28 -0.98 11.40
N LEU A 75 23.97 0.08 10.66
CA LEU A 75 24.68 0.42 9.42
C LEU A 75 26.19 0.50 9.65
N ALA A 76 26.96 -0.09 8.78
CA ALA A 76 28.42 -0.13 8.87
C ALA A 76 29.07 1.06 8.15
N GLY A 77 30.33 1.36 8.50
CA GLY A 77 31.10 2.40 7.81
C GLY A 77 30.61 3.83 8.05
N GLY A 78 29.82 4.04 9.11
CA GLY A 78 29.28 5.38 9.42
C GLY A 78 28.14 5.82 8.48
N LEU A 79 27.55 4.89 7.70
CA LEU A 79 26.43 5.19 6.82
C LEU A 79 25.18 5.56 7.61
N THR A 80 24.41 6.49 7.08
CA THR A 80 23.06 6.86 7.53
C THR A 80 22.01 6.23 6.60
N GLU A 81 20.75 6.28 7.01
CA GLU A 81 19.62 5.85 6.18
C GLU A 81 19.54 6.68 4.88
N GLU A 82 19.89 7.96 4.95
CA GLU A 82 19.90 8.84 3.79
C GLU A 82 21.04 8.48 2.81
N ASP A 83 22.21 8.11 3.32
CA ASP A 83 23.31 7.64 2.48
C ASP A 83 22.90 6.42 1.66
N ILE A 84 22.17 5.48 2.29
CA ILE A 84 21.67 4.29 1.60
C ILE A 84 20.60 4.66 0.58
N ARG A 85 19.69 5.56 0.90
CA ARG A 85 18.69 6.06 -0.05
C ARG A 85 19.32 6.69 -1.27
N ASN A 86 20.48 7.32 -1.09
CA ASN A 86 21.28 7.91 -2.15
C ASN A 86 22.25 6.93 -2.84
N GLY A 87 22.16 5.62 -2.52
CA GLY A 87 22.94 4.57 -3.18
C GLY A 87 24.36 4.40 -2.65
N LYS A 88 24.72 5.06 -1.54
CA LYS A 88 26.00 4.78 -0.90
C LYS A 88 25.99 3.39 -0.28
N THR A 89 27.08 2.68 -0.39
CA THR A 89 27.22 1.32 0.13
C THR A 89 28.54 1.15 0.88
N TYR A 90 28.52 0.25 1.86
CA TYR A 90 29.69 -0.22 2.55
C TYR A 90 29.62 -1.75 2.69
N GLN A 91 30.65 -2.43 2.24
CA GLN A 91 30.70 -3.89 2.29
C GLN A 91 31.22 -4.34 3.67
N ARG A 92 30.26 -4.63 4.60
CA ARG A 92 30.62 -5.21 5.89
C ARG A 92 31.30 -6.58 5.74
N ASN A 93 30.83 -7.38 4.81
CA ASN A 93 31.26 -8.77 4.59
C ASN A 93 31.68 -8.96 3.11
N PRO A 94 32.90 -8.54 2.68
CA PRO A 94 33.29 -8.62 1.27
C PRO A 94 33.20 -10.01 0.65
N TYR A 95 33.60 -11.04 1.40
CA TYR A 95 33.51 -12.44 0.93
C TYR A 95 32.06 -12.90 0.74
N MET A 96 31.15 -12.48 1.63
CA MET A 96 29.73 -12.78 1.50
C MET A 96 29.12 -12.05 0.30
N ALA A 97 29.51 -10.81 0.07
CA ALA A 97 29.07 -10.03 -1.10
C ALA A 97 29.53 -10.70 -2.40
N THR A 98 30.81 -11.09 -2.51
CA THR A 98 31.33 -11.82 -3.67
C THR A 98 30.60 -13.14 -3.89
N PHE A 99 30.35 -13.91 -2.81
CA PHE A 99 29.61 -15.15 -2.92
C PHE A 99 28.17 -14.91 -3.40
N ALA A 100 27.49 -13.86 -2.85
CA ALA A 100 26.12 -13.52 -3.22
C ALA A 100 26.00 -13.09 -4.70
N THR A 101 27.00 -12.38 -5.24
CA THR A 101 27.05 -12.01 -6.66
C THR A 101 26.94 -13.23 -7.56
N ASN A 102 27.60 -14.33 -7.23
CA ASN A 102 27.57 -15.56 -8.01
C ASN A 102 26.36 -16.46 -7.71
N ALA A 103 25.91 -16.48 -6.46
CA ALA A 103 24.93 -17.47 -5.99
C ALA A 103 23.49 -16.92 -5.93
N LEU A 104 23.28 -15.60 -5.85
CA LEU A 104 21.97 -14.94 -5.68
C LEU A 104 21.74 -13.82 -6.70
N TYR A 105 22.61 -13.66 -7.70
CA TYR A 105 22.57 -12.53 -8.65
C TYR A 105 22.60 -11.15 -7.98
N TYR A 106 23.19 -11.06 -6.79
CA TYR A 106 23.36 -9.83 -6.04
C TYR A 106 24.34 -8.89 -6.72
N LYS A 107 23.95 -7.64 -7.00
CA LYS A 107 24.81 -6.70 -7.73
C LYS A 107 25.88 -6.02 -6.85
N GLY A 108 25.54 -5.75 -5.58
CA GLY A 108 26.49 -5.20 -4.59
C GLY A 108 26.98 -3.77 -4.83
N ILE A 109 26.35 -3.03 -5.73
CA ILE A 109 26.77 -1.66 -6.13
C ILE A 109 25.88 -0.55 -5.56
N GLY A 110 25.02 -0.86 -4.58
CA GLY A 110 24.11 0.12 -3.95
C GLY A 110 22.90 0.52 -4.78
N SER A 111 22.78 0.07 -6.03
CA SER A 111 21.67 0.45 -6.92
C SER A 111 20.34 -0.25 -6.57
N GLY A 112 20.38 -1.35 -5.82
CA GLY A 112 19.19 -2.15 -5.51
C GLY A 112 18.22 -1.40 -4.60
N ILE A 113 18.71 -0.84 -3.50
CA ILE A 113 17.89 -0.04 -2.59
C ILE A 113 17.31 1.19 -3.28
N VAL A 114 18.11 1.91 -4.10
CA VAL A 114 17.63 3.06 -4.87
C VAL A 114 16.46 2.67 -5.79
N ARG A 115 16.60 1.52 -6.48
CA ARG A 115 15.57 1.01 -7.39
C ARG A 115 14.27 0.68 -6.65
N ILE A 116 14.35 -0.08 -5.56
CA ILE A 116 13.14 -0.45 -4.82
C ILE A 116 12.47 0.75 -4.14
N LEU A 117 13.24 1.75 -3.68
CA LEU A 117 12.69 2.99 -3.11
C LEU A 117 12.04 3.89 -4.17
N ALA A 118 12.48 3.86 -5.42
CA ALA A 118 11.82 4.57 -6.51
C ALA A 118 10.43 3.98 -6.81
N GLU A 119 10.27 2.67 -6.69
CA GLU A 119 9.00 1.95 -6.90
C GLU A 119 8.11 1.95 -5.64
N TYR A 120 8.73 1.83 -4.46
CA TYR A 120 8.06 1.79 -3.14
C TYR A 120 8.64 2.87 -2.20
N PRO A 121 8.35 4.15 -2.42
CA PRO A 121 8.94 5.25 -1.65
C PRO A 121 8.56 5.23 -0.16
N GLU A 122 7.49 4.53 0.20
CA GLU A 122 7.03 4.36 1.58
C GLU A 122 7.80 3.30 2.39
N ILE A 123 8.78 2.62 1.80
CA ILE A 123 9.67 1.73 2.55
C ILE A 123 10.42 2.55 3.60
N GLN A 124 10.31 2.13 4.86
CA GLN A 124 11.01 2.76 5.97
C GLN A 124 12.29 1.99 6.28
N LEU A 125 13.36 2.74 6.48
CA LEU A 125 14.66 2.23 6.90
C LEU A 125 14.91 2.81 8.29
N GLU A 126 15.19 1.95 9.26
CA GLU A 126 15.46 2.34 10.65
C GLU A 126 16.81 1.77 11.09
N ASN A 127 17.74 2.65 11.45
CA ASN A 127 19.06 2.28 11.97
C ASN A 127 19.12 2.53 13.46
N ASP A 128 18.95 1.49 14.26
CA ASP A 128 19.11 1.59 15.72
C ASP A 128 20.56 1.26 16.11
N ALA A 129 21.35 2.31 16.25
CA ALA A 129 22.75 2.18 16.68
C ALA A 129 22.86 1.68 18.12
N SER A 130 21.88 1.94 18.99
CA SER A 130 21.86 1.54 20.40
C SER A 130 21.55 0.05 20.55
N ALA A 131 20.53 -0.45 19.88
CA ALA A 131 20.21 -1.86 19.80
C ALA A 131 21.17 -2.62 18.87
N LYS A 132 21.95 -1.90 18.06
CA LYS A 132 22.79 -2.45 16.99
C LYS A 132 21.97 -3.33 16.04
N GLU A 133 20.91 -2.78 15.51
CA GLU A 133 20.00 -3.41 14.56
C GLU A 133 19.69 -2.47 13.42
N PHE A 134 19.47 -3.04 12.24
CA PHE A 134 18.94 -2.33 11.09
C PHE A 134 17.63 -2.98 10.66
N LYS A 135 16.59 -2.17 10.51
CA LYS A 135 15.25 -2.65 10.16
C LYS A 135 14.77 -2.04 8.86
N VAL A 136 14.19 -2.89 8.02
CA VAL A 136 13.45 -2.50 6.82
C VAL A 136 11.98 -2.81 7.05
N ILE A 137 11.11 -1.81 6.84
CA ILE A 137 9.66 -1.93 7.00
C ILE A 137 9.02 -1.65 5.66
N ILE A 138 8.27 -2.63 5.14
CA ILE A 138 7.52 -2.53 3.89
C ILE A 138 6.05 -2.57 4.23
N LYS A 139 5.30 -1.51 3.92
CA LYS A 139 3.85 -1.47 4.12
C LYS A 139 3.16 -2.41 3.15
N ARG A 140 2.16 -3.15 3.64
CA ARG A 140 1.29 -3.97 2.82
C ARG A 140 0.12 -3.13 2.33
N ILE A 141 -0.23 -3.27 1.07
CA ILE A 141 -1.44 -2.68 0.50
C ILE A 141 -2.60 -3.57 0.96
N ILE A 142 -3.21 -3.23 2.09
CA ILE A 142 -4.43 -3.90 2.52
C ILE A 142 -5.53 -3.47 1.55
N GLN A 143 -5.80 -4.30 0.52
CA GLN A 143 -7.11 -4.24 -0.09
C GLN A 143 -8.09 -4.67 1.00
N LYS A 144 -8.90 -3.73 1.49
CA LYS A 144 -10.06 -4.08 2.30
C LYS A 144 -10.91 -5.05 1.46
N ARG A 145 -10.72 -6.34 1.66
CA ARG A 145 -11.75 -7.30 1.31
C ARG A 145 -12.95 -6.88 2.12
N GLU A 146 -13.96 -6.32 1.47
CA GLU A 146 -15.31 -6.40 1.98
C GLU A 146 -15.59 -7.90 2.11
N VAL A 147 -15.42 -8.40 3.33
CA VAL A 147 -15.91 -9.72 3.69
C VAL A 147 -17.42 -9.59 3.53
N ALA A 148 -17.92 -10.02 2.37
CA ALA A 148 -19.32 -10.29 2.17
C ALA A 148 -19.67 -11.41 3.16
N THR A 149 -19.92 -11.04 4.41
CA THR A 149 -20.51 -11.91 5.40
C THR A 149 -21.91 -12.19 4.91
N GLN A 150 -22.08 -13.28 4.17
CA GLN A 150 -23.41 -13.88 4.00
C GLN A 150 -23.92 -14.20 5.40
N LYS A 151 -24.68 -13.26 5.95
CA LYS A 151 -25.51 -13.53 7.12
C LYS A 151 -26.49 -14.63 6.73
N ARG A 152 -26.15 -15.87 7.08
CA ARG A 152 -27.16 -16.90 7.27
C ARG A 152 -28.15 -16.34 8.28
N LYS A 153 -29.36 -16.05 7.80
CA LYS A 153 -30.51 -15.75 8.63
C LYS A 153 -30.78 -16.96 9.52
N THR A 154 -30.39 -16.87 10.79
CA THR A 154 -31.05 -17.63 11.83
C THR A 154 -31.75 -16.60 12.72
N ALA A 155 -33.08 -16.60 12.63
CA ALA A 155 -33.92 -15.77 13.44
C ALA A 155 -33.79 -16.20 14.93
N THR A 156 -33.47 -15.27 15.80
CA THR A 156 -34.07 -15.24 17.16
C THR A 156 -33.90 -13.83 17.73
N GLN A 157 -34.95 -13.39 18.34
CA GLN A 157 -35.31 -12.06 18.81
C GLN A 157 -34.45 -11.53 19.96
N LYS A 158 -34.49 -10.19 20.07
CA LYS A 158 -34.38 -9.30 21.24
C LYS A 158 -33.03 -8.72 21.61
N GLY A 159 -33.03 -7.38 21.65
CA GLY A 159 -32.21 -6.56 22.52
C GLY A 159 -31.76 -5.23 21.86
N GLN A 160 -32.57 -4.16 22.14
CA GLN A 160 -32.17 -2.76 21.94
C GLN A 160 -30.90 -2.45 22.73
N PHE A 161 -29.98 -1.66 22.19
CA PHE A 161 -29.41 -0.41 22.75
C PHE A 161 -28.24 0.10 21.89
N GLU A 162 -28.36 1.35 21.46
CA GLU A 162 -27.39 2.41 21.22
C GLU A 162 -26.05 2.12 20.51
N ASP A 163 -25.93 2.63 19.27
CA ASP A 163 -24.65 3.02 18.67
C ASP A 163 -24.80 4.35 17.91
N ILE A 164 -24.55 5.43 18.60
CA ILE A 164 -24.31 6.76 18.07
C ILE A 164 -22.82 7.03 18.35
N ASP A 165 -21.91 6.86 17.40
CA ASP A 165 -20.64 7.63 17.31
C ASP A 165 -19.61 7.14 16.26
N THR A 166 -19.96 6.25 15.34
CA THR A 166 -18.96 5.76 14.36
C THR A 166 -19.10 6.42 12.98
N THR A 167 -20.23 7.08 12.73
CA THR A 167 -20.55 7.65 11.41
C THR A 167 -19.84 8.99 11.18
N GLN A 168 -19.73 9.83 12.20
CA GLN A 168 -19.12 11.16 12.08
C GLN A 168 -17.59 11.13 11.86
N LYS A 169 -16.87 10.15 12.41
CA LYS A 169 -15.42 10.02 12.18
C LYS A 169 -15.04 9.55 10.77
N LYS A 170 -15.91 8.80 10.10
CA LYS A 170 -15.70 8.37 8.71
C LYS A 170 -15.94 9.50 7.71
N GLU A 171 -16.90 10.36 7.95
CA GLU A 171 -17.24 11.48 7.08
C GLU A 171 -16.12 12.52 7.01
N ILE A 172 -15.51 12.86 8.14
CA ILE A 172 -14.42 13.85 8.22
C ILE A 172 -13.13 13.36 7.51
N ALA A 173 -12.83 12.05 7.56
CA ALA A 173 -11.66 11.48 6.91
C ALA A 173 -11.78 11.42 5.38
N THR A 174 -13.00 11.23 4.86
CA THR A 174 -13.26 11.13 3.42
C THR A 174 -13.23 12.49 2.73
N GLN A 175 -13.61 13.56 3.42
CA GLN A 175 -13.56 14.93 2.92
C GLN A 175 -12.12 15.49 2.75
N LYS A 176 -11.17 15.02 3.54
CA LYS A 176 -9.76 15.45 3.48
C LYS A 176 -9.03 15.03 2.20
N ASN A 177 -9.54 14.04 1.46
CA ASN A 177 -8.88 13.46 0.28
C ASN A 177 -9.56 13.82 -1.06
N LEU A 178 -10.35 14.89 -1.11
CA LEU A 178 -10.95 15.38 -2.33
C LEU A 178 -10.12 16.55 -2.89
N ASP A 179 -9.78 16.51 -4.18
CA ASP A 179 -9.20 17.65 -4.86
C ASP A 179 -10.23 18.80 -4.98
N THR A 180 -9.73 20.01 -5.23
CA THR A 180 -10.54 21.24 -5.28
C THR A 180 -11.68 21.12 -6.30
N THR A 181 -11.44 20.42 -7.41
CA THR A 181 -12.41 20.25 -8.49
C THR A 181 -13.50 19.25 -8.10
N GLN A 182 -13.13 18.14 -7.44
CA GLN A 182 -14.08 17.16 -6.92
C GLN A 182 -15.02 17.80 -5.87
N LYS A 183 -14.50 18.67 -5.01
CA LYS A 183 -15.31 19.41 -4.02
C LYS A 183 -16.34 20.29 -4.69
N LYS A 184 -15.95 21.09 -5.71
CA LYS A 184 -16.85 21.96 -6.46
C LYS A 184 -17.98 21.20 -7.17
N VAL A 185 -17.66 20.05 -7.79
CA VAL A 185 -18.66 19.21 -8.44
C VAL A 185 -19.63 18.60 -7.43
N LEU A 186 -19.13 18.18 -6.26
CA LEU A 186 -19.94 17.60 -5.20
C LEU A 186 -20.92 18.64 -4.61
N GLU A 187 -20.41 19.84 -4.33
CA GLU A 187 -21.18 20.97 -3.82
C GLU A 187 -22.25 21.40 -4.82
N TYR A 188 -21.90 21.49 -6.11
CA TYR A 188 -22.87 21.78 -7.16
C TYR A 188 -24.05 20.80 -7.18
N PHE A 189 -23.79 19.48 -7.12
CA PHE A 189 -24.87 18.48 -7.10
C PHE A 189 -25.63 18.42 -5.77
N LYS A 190 -25.05 18.87 -4.68
CA LYS A 190 -25.73 19.04 -3.40
C LYS A 190 -26.81 20.11 -3.50
N ASP A 191 -26.45 21.25 -4.12
CA ASP A 191 -27.37 22.40 -4.28
C ASP A 191 -28.35 22.19 -5.46
N ASN A 192 -27.98 21.37 -6.43
CA ASN A 192 -28.76 21.12 -7.63
C ASN A 192 -28.96 19.60 -7.88
N PRO A 193 -29.80 18.92 -7.09
CA PRO A 193 -29.93 17.44 -7.16
C PRO A 193 -30.45 16.91 -8.48
N LYS A 194 -31.20 17.72 -9.25
CA LYS A 194 -31.79 17.34 -10.54
C LYS A 194 -30.94 17.72 -11.75
N ALA A 195 -29.81 18.41 -11.53
CA ALA A 195 -28.97 18.89 -12.59
C ALA A 195 -28.34 17.75 -13.43
N THR A 196 -28.13 18.05 -14.70
CA THR A 196 -27.43 17.15 -15.61
C THR A 196 -25.92 17.40 -15.56
N ARG A 197 -25.14 16.52 -16.22
CA ARG A 197 -23.68 16.72 -16.36
C ARG A 197 -23.35 17.95 -17.17
N VAL A 198 -24.19 18.27 -18.16
CA VAL A 198 -24.04 19.47 -19.00
C VAL A 198 -24.26 20.72 -18.17
N ASP A 199 -25.29 20.74 -17.31
CA ASP A 199 -25.57 21.87 -16.42
C ASP A 199 -24.39 22.09 -15.46
N ALA A 200 -23.83 21.03 -14.90
CA ALA A 200 -22.66 21.13 -14.04
C ALA A 200 -21.41 21.64 -14.77
N ALA A 201 -21.17 21.18 -16.02
CA ALA A 201 -20.06 21.66 -16.84
C ALA A 201 -20.19 23.15 -17.15
N ASN A 202 -21.40 23.60 -17.53
CA ASN A 202 -21.70 25.00 -17.86
C ASN A 202 -21.58 25.90 -16.61
N ALA A 203 -22.10 25.47 -15.47
CA ALA A 203 -22.07 26.24 -14.24
C ALA A 203 -20.65 26.38 -13.65
N LEU A 204 -19.83 25.35 -13.77
CA LEU A 204 -18.47 25.35 -13.25
C LEU A 204 -17.44 25.98 -14.20
N GLY A 205 -17.78 26.14 -15.48
CA GLY A 205 -17.02 26.91 -16.48
C GLY A 205 -15.62 26.41 -16.85
N ASN A 206 -14.97 25.73 -15.96
CA ASN A 206 -13.56 25.27 -16.09
C ASN A 206 -13.43 23.76 -16.32
N ILE A 207 -14.53 23.05 -16.56
CA ILE A 207 -14.56 21.59 -16.68
C ILE A 207 -15.47 21.20 -17.84
N THR A 208 -14.99 20.34 -18.73
CA THR A 208 -15.79 19.78 -19.83
C THR A 208 -16.82 18.78 -19.30
N GLU A 209 -17.87 18.47 -20.10
CA GLU A 209 -18.86 17.45 -19.74
C GLU A 209 -18.21 16.08 -19.45
N ASP A 210 -17.20 15.68 -20.24
CA ASP A 210 -16.46 14.44 -20.00
C ASP A 210 -15.64 14.50 -18.72
N GLY A 211 -15.09 15.67 -18.37
CA GLY A 211 -14.43 15.91 -17.09
C GLY A 211 -15.38 15.74 -15.91
N VAL A 212 -16.59 16.31 -16.00
CA VAL A 212 -17.65 16.14 -14.98
C VAL A 212 -18.05 14.68 -14.86
N LYS A 213 -18.24 13.96 -15.99
CA LYS A 213 -18.54 12.54 -16.03
C LYS A 213 -17.48 11.71 -15.30
N PHE A 214 -16.20 11.98 -15.54
CA PHE A 214 -15.09 11.31 -14.86
C PHE A 214 -15.06 11.57 -13.35
N ILE A 215 -15.33 12.81 -12.94
CA ILE A 215 -15.39 13.19 -11.53
C ILE A 215 -16.58 12.53 -10.84
N ILE A 216 -17.75 12.50 -11.47
CA ILE A 216 -18.93 11.78 -10.97
C ILE A 216 -18.59 10.32 -10.72
N ALA A 217 -17.95 9.63 -11.67
CA ALA A 217 -17.57 8.23 -11.52
C ALA A 217 -16.63 8.03 -10.31
N LYS A 218 -15.66 8.94 -10.12
CA LYS A 218 -14.78 8.91 -8.95
C LYS A 218 -15.53 9.15 -7.63
N LEU A 219 -16.47 10.11 -7.60
CA LEU A 219 -17.27 10.42 -6.41
C LEU A 219 -18.24 9.29 -6.08
N GLN A 220 -18.81 8.62 -7.10
CA GLN A 220 -19.64 7.43 -6.93
C GLN A 220 -18.81 6.26 -6.38
N LYS A 221 -17.59 6.04 -6.89
CA LYS A 221 -16.66 5.01 -6.38
C LYS A 221 -16.28 5.28 -4.91
N LYS A 222 -16.18 6.55 -4.52
CA LYS A 222 -15.91 6.95 -3.13
C LYS A 222 -17.16 6.91 -2.23
N GLY A 223 -18.34 6.57 -2.76
CA GLY A 223 -19.60 6.55 -2.01
C GLY A 223 -20.15 7.93 -1.63
N LEU A 224 -19.59 9.01 -2.18
CA LEU A 224 -19.96 10.39 -1.84
C LEU A 224 -21.09 10.94 -2.72
N LEU A 225 -21.38 10.30 -3.85
CA LEU A 225 -22.41 10.70 -4.78
C LEU A 225 -23.14 9.47 -5.30
N LYS A 226 -24.47 9.50 -5.34
CA LYS A 226 -25.29 8.42 -5.90
C LYS A 226 -26.43 9.01 -6.71
N ARG A 227 -26.75 8.41 -7.88
CA ARG A 227 -27.92 8.78 -8.62
C ARG A 227 -29.07 7.84 -8.29
N VAL A 228 -30.21 8.39 -7.96
CA VAL A 228 -31.46 7.65 -7.67
C VAL A 228 -32.51 8.03 -8.72
N GLY A 229 -33.17 7.05 -9.30
CA GLY A 229 -34.17 7.23 -10.35
C GLY A 229 -33.63 7.02 -11.76
N GLY A 230 -34.52 7.17 -12.77
CA GLY A 230 -34.24 6.93 -14.17
C GLY A 230 -33.48 8.09 -14.86
N ARG A 231 -33.09 7.86 -16.14
CA ARG A 231 -32.31 8.81 -16.95
C ARG A 231 -32.95 10.21 -17.05
N LYS A 232 -34.28 10.29 -17.03
CA LYS A 232 -35.06 11.51 -17.31
C LYS A 232 -35.50 12.26 -16.02
N TYR A 233 -35.68 11.53 -14.91
CA TYR A 233 -36.20 12.06 -13.64
C TYR A 233 -35.37 11.69 -12.40
N GLY A 234 -34.11 11.30 -12.61
CA GLY A 234 -33.24 10.90 -11.51
C GLY A 234 -32.62 12.09 -10.79
N GLU A 235 -32.39 11.92 -9.48
CA GLU A 235 -31.80 12.91 -8.60
C GLU A 235 -30.43 12.42 -8.08
N TRP A 236 -29.54 13.36 -7.78
CA TRP A 236 -28.26 13.09 -7.16
C TRP A 236 -28.37 13.20 -5.65
N LEU A 237 -27.98 12.15 -4.96
CA LEU A 237 -27.81 12.14 -3.50
C LEU A 237 -26.34 12.32 -3.17
N VAL A 238 -26.05 13.33 -2.37
CA VAL A 238 -24.70 13.64 -1.87
C VAL A 238 -24.60 13.16 -0.42
N PHE A 239 -23.56 12.38 -0.15
CA PHE A 239 -23.25 11.85 1.18
C PHE A 239 -22.00 12.59 1.68
N ILE A 240 -22.21 13.57 2.55
CA ILE A 240 -21.14 14.42 3.14
C ILE A 240 -21.24 14.28 4.66
#